data_d1183a4c21efbf8c95cc0b1a556952b1
#
_entry.id   d1183a4c21efbf8c95cc0b1a556952b1
#
_cell.length_a   1.000
_cell.length_b   1.000
_cell.length_c   1.000
_cell.angle_alpha   90.00
_cell.angle_beta   90.00
_cell.angle_gamma   90.00
#
_symmetry.space_group_name_H-M   'P 1'
#
loop_
_entity.id
_entity.type
_entity.pdbx_description
1 polymer ?
#
loop_
_entity_poly.entity_id
_entity_poly.type
_entity_poly.pdbx_seq_one_letter_code
_entity_poly.pdbx_strand_id
1 'polypeptide(L)'
;MTDLDNQKPVLQSVPIGIVGTGVMGASLARNFARNLKKPIAVFDLDQAKVDALCARHPEANLKGFSDLKAFVDSLAHPQVVLLMVPAGKPVDASLSALCSLIEPGSIVIDGGNTHFTDTNRRVEHAAKHGIKFIG
;
A
#
# COMPACT_ATOMS: atom_id res chain seq x y z
N MET A 1 22.46 -18.48 -17.89
CA MET A 1 21.87 -18.09 -17.83
C MET A 1 21.35 -17.62 -17.09
N THR A 2 21.45 -17.63 -16.84
CA THR A 2 21.01 -17.28 -16.32
C THR A 2 20.03 -16.51 -16.04
N ASP A 3 19.63 -16.22 -16.38
CA ASP A 3 18.46 -15.50 -16.53
C ASP A 3 17.40 -15.90 -15.61
N LEU A 4 17.44 -16.94 -15.00
CA LEU A 4 16.46 -17.42 -14.06
C LEU A 4 16.27 -16.50 -12.90
N ASP A 5 17.35 -15.96 -12.40
CA ASP A 5 17.30 -15.10 -11.24
C ASP A 5 16.59 -13.80 -11.52
N ASN A 6 16.73 -13.33 -12.73
CA ASN A 6 16.11 -12.08 -13.11
C ASN A 6 14.63 -12.22 -13.30
N GLN A 7 14.19 -13.38 -13.73
CA GLN A 7 12.79 -13.60 -14.02
C GLN A 7 11.94 -13.68 -12.77
N LYS A 8 12.48 -14.27 -11.71
CA LYS A 8 11.72 -14.46 -10.49
C LYS A 8 11.17 -13.17 -9.90
N PRO A 9 12.00 -12.13 -9.69
CA PRO A 9 11.48 -10.90 -9.11
C PRO A 9 10.39 -10.28 -9.97
N VAL A 10 10.54 -10.34 -11.27
CA VAL A 10 9.55 -9.76 -12.18
C VAL A 10 8.22 -10.48 -12.02
N LEU A 11 8.25 -11.80 -11.93
CA LEU A 11 7.04 -12.58 -11.78
C LEU A 11 6.35 -12.36 -10.45
N GLN A 12 7.09 -11.89 -9.44
CA GLN A 12 6.59 -11.67 -8.10
C GLN A 12 6.28 -10.22 -7.80
N SER A 13 6.26 -9.37 -8.80
CA SER A 13 6.06 -7.95 -8.56
C SER A 13 4.67 -7.67 -7.99
N VAL A 14 4.61 -6.74 -7.03
CA VAL A 14 3.39 -6.35 -6.35
C VAL A 14 2.93 -5.00 -6.89
N PRO A 15 1.82 -4.95 -7.63
CA PRO A 15 1.41 -3.72 -8.29
C PRO A 15 0.85 -2.64 -7.37
N ILE A 16 0.31 -3.02 -6.21
CA ILE A 16 -0.29 -2.07 -5.29
C ILE A 16 -0.17 -2.58 -3.86
N GLY A 17 -0.01 -1.64 -2.93
CA GLY A 17 -0.02 -1.94 -1.50
C GLY A 17 -1.18 -1.22 -0.83
N ILE A 18 -1.75 -1.84 0.20
CA ILE A 18 -2.85 -1.27 0.96
C ILE A 18 -2.43 -1.12 2.41
N VAL A 19 -2.56 0.09 2.94
CA VAL A 19 -2.32 0.39 4.35
C VAL A 19 -3.66 0.35 5.07
N GLY A 20 -3.79 -0.56 6.02
CA GLY A 20 -5.01 -0.75 6.78
C GLY A 20 -5.65 -2.10 6.49
N THR A 21 -5.93 -2.86 7.56
CA THR A 21 -6.48 -4.21 7.45
C THR A 21 -7.90 -4.31 7.99
N GLY A 22 -8.61 -3.18 8.06
CA GLY A 22 -10.02 -3.17 8.41
C GLY A 22 -10.88 -3.82 7.33
N VAL A 23 -12.20 -3.80 7.52
CA VAL A 23 -13.12 -4.48 6.61
C VAL A 23 -12.96 -4.01 5.18
N MET A 24 -12.91 -2.69 4.97
CA MET A 24 -12.79 -2.14 3.62
C MET A 24 -11.43 -2.43 2.99
N GLY A 25 -10.36 -2.25 3.75
CA GLY A 25 -9.01 -2.52 3.25
C GLY A 25 -8.83 -3.99 2.89
N ALA A 26 -9.31 -4.88 3.74
CA ALA A 26 -9.25 -6.32 3.50
C ALA A 26 -10.03 -6.71 2.24
N SER A 27 -11.22 -6.13 2.09
CA SER A 27 -12.07 -6.42 0.92
C SER A 27 -11.41 -5.97 -0.37
N LEU A 28 -10.86 -4.76 -0.38
CA LEU A 28 -10.17 -4.23 -1.56
C LEU A 28 -8.93 -5.04 -1.91
N ALA A 29 -8.16 -5.43 -0.89
CA ALA A 29 -6.97 -6.24 -1.13
C ALA A 29 -7.31 -7.55 -1.82
N ARG A 30 -8.35 -8.21 -1.36
CA ARG A 30 -8.81 -9.47 -1.93
C ARG A 30 -9.33 -9.29 -3.35
N ASN A 31 -10.08 -8.21 -3.59
CA ASN A 31 -10.60 -7.93 -4.92
C ASN A 31 -9.48 -7.63 -5.91
N PHE A 32 -8.51 -6.84 -5.52
CA PHE A 32 -7.37 -6.55 -6.40
C PHE A 32 -6.57 -7.82 -6.69
N ALA A 33 -6.31 -8.63 -5.67
CA ALA A 33 -5.55 -9.86 -5.87
C ALA A 33 -6.23 -10.79 -6.87
N ARG A 34 -7.55 -10.92 -6.74
CA ARG A 34 -8.33 -11.77 -7.64
C ARG A 34 -8.37 -11.22 -9.06
N ASN A 35 -8.63 -9.93 -9.21
CA ASN A 35 -8.82 -9.33 -10.53
C ASN A 35 -7.52 -9.10 -11.27
N LEU A 36 -6.46 -8.73 -10.57
CA LEU A 36 -5.17 -8.51 -11.20
C LEU A 36 -4.36 -9.80 -11.35
N LYS A 37 -4.76 -10.84 -10.61
CA LYS A 37 -4.03 -12.13 -10.59
C LYS A 37 -2.56 -11.95 -10.24
N LYS A 38 -2.30 -11.07 -9.28
CA LYS A 38 -0.97 -10.74 -8.78
C LYS A 38 -1.01 -10.59 -7.28
N PRO A 39 0.12 -10.75 -6.60
CA PRO A 39 0.16 -10.54 -5.15
C PRO A 39 -0.11 -9.08 -4.82
N ILE A 40 -0.83 -8.87 -3.72
CA ILE A 40 -1.14 -7.54 -3.20
C ILE A 40 -0.53 -7.44 -1.81
N ALA A 41 0.20 -6.35 -1.54
CA ALA A 41 0.79 -6.13 -0.23
C ALA A 41 -0.23 -5.46 0.69
N VAL A 42 -0.29 -5.92 1.94
CA VAL A 42 -1.15 -5.32 2.95
C VAL A 42 -0.29 -5.00 4.17
N PHE A 43 -0.53 -3.84 4.77
CA PHE A 43 0.24 -3.38 5.92
C PHE A 43 -0.68 -2.94 7.05
N ASP A 44 -0.30 -3.31 8.25
CA ASP A 44 -0.87 -2.78 9.47
C ASP A 44 0.23 -2.80 10.54
N LEU A 45 0.21 -1.83 11.44
CA LEU A 45 1.18 -1.80 12.54
C LEU A 45 1.00 -2.99 13.48
N ASP A 46 -0.21 -3.52 13.55
CA ASP A 46 -0.52 -4.67 14.39
C ASP A 46 -0.33 -5.96 13.63
N GLN A 47 0.76 -6.67 13.94
CA GLN A 47 1.10 -7.94 13.28
C GLN A 47 -0.03 -8.95 13.38
N ALA A 48 -0.74 -8.98 14.52
CA ALA A 48 -1.83 -9.92 14.70
C ALA A 48 -2.96 -9.69 13.70
N LYS A 49 -3.25 -8.43 13.36
CA LYS A 49 -4.28 -8.12 12.36
C LYS A 49 -3.86 -8.57 10.98
N VAL A 50 -2.60 -8.39 10.63
CA VAL A 50 -2.07 -8.84 9.35
C VAL A 50 -2.15 -10.36 9.25
N ASP A 51 -1.71 -11.05 10.30
CA ASP A 51 -1.73 -12.51 10.33
C ASP A 51 -3.16 -13.04 10.24
N ALA A 52 -4.09 -12.41 10.94
CA ALA A 52 -5.49 -12.82 10.93
C ALA A 52 -6.10 -12.67 9.55
N LEU A 53 -5.79 -11.58 8.86
CA LEU A 53 -6.30 -11.36 7.50
C LEU A 53 -5.79 -12.44 6.55
N CYS A 54 -4.50 -12.69 6.56
CA CYS A 54 -3.91 -13.69 5.67
C CYS A 54 -4.41 -15.10 5.99
N ALA A 55 -4.59 -15.40 7.28
CA ALA A 55 -5.08 -16.71 7.71
C ALA A 55 -6.54 -16.94 7.29
N ARG A 56 -7.37 -15.89 7.34
CA ARG A 56 -8.79 -16.02 6.96
C ARG A 56 -8.99 -16.18 5.48
N HIS A 57 -8.05 -15.74 4.67
CA HIS A 57 -8.19 -15.75 3.22
C HIS A 57 -6.96 -16.36 2.55
N PRO A 58 -6.68 -17.65 2.85
CA PRO A 58 -5.49 -18.28 2.27
C PRO A 58 -5.56 -18.44 0.75
N GLU A 59 -6.78 -18.35 0.20
CA GLU A 59 -6.96 -18.40 -1.25
C GLU A 59 -6.53 -17.11 -1.94
N ALA A 60 -6.49 -15.99 -1.20
CA ALA A 60 -6.10 -14.71 -1.78
C ALA A 60 -4.58 -14.57 -1.75
N ASN A 61 -4.03 -14.02 -2.82
CA ASN A 61 -2.59 -13.82 -2.91
C ASN A 61 -2.20 -12.53 -2.22
N LEU A 62 -2.18 -12.55 -0.89
CA LEU A 62 -1.85 -11.40 -0.06
C LEU A 62 -0.50 -11.58 0.58
N LYS A 63 0.31 -10.53 0.58
CA LYS A 63 1.58 -10.49 1.29
C LYS A 63 1.44 -9.51 2.44
N GLY A 64 1.52 -10.02 3.66
CA GLY A 64 1.30 -9.22 4.85
C GLY A 64 2.59 -8.66 5.44
N PHE A 65 2.54 -7.41 5.90
CA PHE A 65 3.68 -6.71 6.48
C PHE A 65 3.24 -5.92 7.71
N SER A 66 4.10 -5.89 8.71
CA SER A 66 3.96 -4.97 9.83
C SER A 66 5.17 -4.04 9.94
N ASP A 67 6.12 -4.15 9.02
CA ASP A 67 7.23 -3.23 8.86
C ASP A 67 7.02 -2.43 7.58
N LEU A 68 6.92 -1.11 7.72
CA LEU A 68 6.55 -0.24 6.59
C LEU A 68 7.63 -0.26 5.49
N LYS A 69 8.90 -0.32 5.86
CA LYS A 69 9.96 -0.35 4.86
C LYS A 69 9.90 -1.63 4.03
N ALA A 70 9.69 -2.77 4.67
CA ALA A 70 9.56 -4.03 3.96
C ALA A 70 8.34 -4.01 3.04
N PHE A 71 7.23 -3.42 3.50
CA PHE A 71 6.03 -3.24 2.69
C PHE A 71 6.33 -2.43 1.43
N VAL A 72 6.98 -1.28 1.60
CA VAL A 72 7.32 -0.41 0.48
C VAL A 72 8.28 -1.10 -0.49
N ASP A 73 9.28 -1.80 0.04
CA ASP A 73 10.27 -2.47 -0.80
C ASP A 73 9.66 -3.60 -1.65
N SER A 74 8.52 -4.13 -1.24
CA SER A 74 7.84 -5.19 -2.01
C SER A 74 7.12 -4.68 -3.24
N LEU A 75 6.90 -3.36 -3.34
CA LEU A 75 6.06 -2.77 -4.38
C LEU A 75 6.83 -2.52 -5.68
N ALA A 76 6.16 -2.75 -6.79
CA ALA A 76 6.71 -2.41 -8.10
C ALA A 76 6.77 -0.89 -8.26
N HIS A 77 7.66 -0.41 -9.11
CA HIS A 77 7.84 1.01 -9.39
C HIS A 77 7.16 1.41 -10.69
N PRO A 78 6.50 2.57 -10.73
CA PRO A 78 6.27 3.50 -9.62
C PRO A 78 5.37 2.86 -8.56
N GLN A 79 5.67 3.17 -7.30
CA GLN A 79 4.96 2.55 -6.20
C GLN A 79 3.57 3.16 -6.04
N VAL A 80 2.58 2.31 -5.82
CA VAL A 80 1.18 2.74 -5.64
C VAL A 80 0.69 2.22 -4.29
N VAL A 81 0.26 3.13 -3.44
CA VAL A 81 -0.22 2.79 -2.10
C VAL A 81 -1.60 3.38 -1.89
N LEU A 82 -2.52 2.54 -1.43
CA LEU A 82 -3.88 2.95 -1.08
C LEU A 82 -3.99 3.00 0.44
N LEU A 83 -4.39 4.15 0.98
CA LEU A 83 -4.58 4.32 2.42
C LEU A 83 -6.04 4.05 2.78
N MET A 84 -6.24 3.06 3.62
CA MET A 84 -7.56 2.70 4.15
C MET A 84 -7.53 2.77 5.67
N VAL A 85 -7.12 3.92 6.19
CA VAL A 85 -7.02 4.20 7.62
C VAL A 85 -8.02 5.30 7.97
N PRO A 86 -8.35 5.45 9.27
CA PRO A 86 -9.27 6.51 9.68
C PRO A 86 -8.80 7.90 9.24
N ALA A 87 -9.75 8.76 8.90
CA ALA A 87 -9.45 10.12 8.48
C ALA A 87 -8.74 10.90 9.59
N GLY A 88 -8.01 11.96 9.20
CA GLY A 88 -7.33 12.83 10.15
C GLY A 88 -5.89 12.42 10.37
N LYS A 89 -5.48 12.37 11.63
CA LYS A 89 -4.08 12.10 11.99
C LYS A 89 -3.52 10.80 11.44
N PRO A 90 -4.26 9.68 11.42
CA PRO A 90 -3.73 8.46 10.83
C PRO A 90 -3.33 8.60 9.37
N VAL A 91 -4.09 9.38 8.58
CA VAL A 91 -3.74 9.62 7.18
C VAL A 91 -2.47 10.44 7.11
N ASP A 92 -2.36 11.51 7.90
CA ASP A 92 -1.17 12.35 7.92
C ASP A 92 0.08 11.56 8.34
N ALA A 93 -0.04 10.75 9.37
CA ALA A 93 1.08 9.95 9.86
C ALA A 93 1.52 8.94 8.80
N SER A 94 0.57 8.29 8.16
CA SER A 94 0.87 7.31 7.10
C SER A 94 1.55 7.98 5.92
N LEU A 95 1.03 9.12 5.49
CA LEU A 95 1.60 9.86 4.36
C LEU A 95 3.02 10.32 4.67
N SER A 96 3.25 10.89 5.85
CA SER A 96 4.59 11.33 6.25
C SER A 96 5.59 10.17 6.24
N ALA A 97 5.20 9.04 6.81
CA ALA A 97 6.08 7.88 6.86
C ALA A 97 6.38 7.35 5.46
N LEU A 98 5.36 7.29 4.60
CA LEU A 98 5.53 6.82 3.23
C LEU A 98 6.42 7.74 2.41
N CYS A 99 6.25 9.06 2.56
CA CYS A 99 7.03 10.03 1.78
C CYS A 99 8.54 9.91 2.01
N SER A 100 8.95 9.39 3.16
CA SER A 100 10.36 9.18 3.42
C SER A 100 10.89 7.85 2.88
N LEU A 101 10.01 6.99 2.39
CA LEU A 101 10.38 5.63 1.96
C LEU A 101 10.13 5.36 0.49
N ILE A 102 9.04 5.91 -0.08
CA ILE A 102 8.71 5.65 -1.49
C ILE A 102 9.45 6.63 -2.39
N GLU A 103 9.61 6.24 -3.63
CA GLU A 103 10.39 7.01 -4.58
C GLU A 103 9.58 8.10 -5.27
N PRO A 104 10.25 9.18 -5.74
CA PRO A 104 9.57 10.19 -6.56
C PRO A 104 8.89 9.52 -7.76
N GLY A 105 7.73 10.03 -8.11
CA GLY A 105 6.92 9.43 -9.17
C GLY A 105 5.89 8.45 -8.65
N SER A 106 5.95 8.11 -7.37
CA SER A 106 5.00 7.20 -6.75
C SER A 106 3.68 7.91 -6.45
N ILE A 107 2.64 7.11 -6.21
CA ILE A 107 1.28 7.60 -6.02
C ILE A 107 0.73 7.07 -4.70
N VAL A 108 0.14 7.96 -3.92
CA VAL A 108 -0.58 7.60 -2.69
C VAL A 108 -2.03 8.01 -2.86
N ILE A 109 -2.94 7.09 -2.63
CA ILE A 109 -4.37 7.31 -2.77
C ILE A 109 -5.02 7.22 -1.40
N ASP A 110 -5.79 8.24 -1.04
CA ASP A 110 -6.59 8.22 0.20
C ASP A 110 -7.96 7.67 -0.13
N GLY A 111 -8.25 6.46 0.35
CA GLY A 111 -9.51 5.78 0.09
C GLY A 111 -10.59 6.06 1.12
N GLY A 112 -10.30 6.87 2.13
CA GLY A 112 -11.25 7.19 3.18
C GLY A 112 -12.02 8.49 2.92
N ASN A 113 -12.84 8.87 3.89
CA ASN A 113 -13.59 10.12 3.85
C ASN A 113 -12.76 11.23 4.47
N THR A 114 -12.29 12.15 3.64
CA THR A 114 -11.42 13.22 4.08
C THR A 114 -11.99 14.58 3.63
N HIS A 115 -11.88 15.58 4.49
CA HIS A 115 -12.29 16.93 4.15
C HIS A 115 -11.37 17.47 3.05
N PHE A 116 -11.93 18.19 2.08
CA PHE A 116 -11.17 18.62 0.91
C PHE A 116 -9.98 19.53 1.25
N THR A 117 -10.08 20.34 2.34
CA THR A 117 -8.96 21.19 2.74
C THR A 117 -7.77 20.37 3.21
N ASP A 118 -8.02 19.24 3.87
CA ASP A 118 -6.96 18.32 4.28
C ASP A 118 -6.34 17.65 3.07
N THR A 119 -7.15 17.28 2.09
CA THR A 119 -6.66 16.70 0.84
C THR A 119 -5.71 17.67 0.14
N ASN A 120 -6.08 18.93 0.02
CA ASN A 120 -5.25 19.94 -0.62
C ASN A 120 -3.91 20.11 0.09
N ARG A 121 -3.91 20.15 1.41
CA ARG A 121 -2.70 20.26 2.21
C ARG A 121 -1.79 19.04 1.99
N ARG A 122 -2.37 17.85 1.90
CA ARG A 122 -1.61 16.62 1.70
C ARG A 122 -1.04 16.52 0.29
N VAL A 123 -1.76 17.01 -0.70
CA VAL A 123 -1.25 17.09 -2.08
C VAL A 123 0.04 17.90 -2.11
N GLU A 124 0.03 19.08 -1.45
CA GLU A 124 1.22 19.92 -1.41
C GLU A 124 2.37 19.26 -0.65
N HIS A 125 2.05 18.63 0.48
CA HIS A 125 3.06 17.92 1.27
C HIS A 125 3.74 16.82 0.45
N ALA A 126 2.94 16.00 -0.23
CA ALA A 126 3.46 14.92 -1.04
C ALA A 126 4.28 15.43 -2.22
N ALA A 127 3.84 16.53 -2.84
CA ALA A 127 4.53 17.10 -3.98
C ALA A 127 5.96 17.52 -3.64
N LYS A 128 6.23 17.92 -2.42
CA LYS A 128 7.58 18.27 -1.99
C LYS A 128 8.53 17.08 -2.06
N HIS A 129 8.01 15.88 -2.04
CA HIS A 129 8.78 14.64 -2.15
C HIS A 129 8.67 14.02 -3.54
N GLY A 130 8.05 14.72 -4.49
CA GLY A 130 7.86 14.21 -5.84
C GLY A 130 6.77 13.14 -5.94
N ILE A 131 5.85 13.09 -4.98
CA ILE A 131 4.83 12.06 -4.87
C ILE A 131 3.47 12.67 -5.18
N LYS A 132 2.65 11.94 -5.92
CA LYS A 132 1.31 12.36 -6.24
C LYS A 132 0.34 11.80 -5.21
N PHE A 133 -0.42 12.69 -4.57
CA PHE A 133 -1.45 12.31 -3.61
C PHE A 133 -2.82 12.57 -4.22
N ILE A 134 -3.70 11.55 -4.16
CA ILE A 134 -5.06 11.62 -4.69
C ILE A 134 -6.01 11.32 -3.54
N GLY A 135 -6.96 12.22 -3.34
CA GLY A 135 -7.95 12.03 -2.27
C GLY A 135 -9.37 12.06 -2.78
#